data_ec6e5a2786dff6fe00fc2cbb2ed21904
#
_entry.id   ec6e5a2786dff6fe00fc2cbb2ed21904
#
_cell.length_a   1.000
_cell.length_b   1.000
_cell.length_c   1.000
_cell.angle_alpha   90.00
_cell.angle_beta   90.00
_cell.angle_gamma   90.00
#
_symmetry.space_group_name_H-M   'P 1'
#
loop_
_entity.id
_entity.type
_entity.pdbx_description
1 polymer ?
#
loop_
_entity_poly.entity_id
_entity_poly.type
_entity_poly.pdbx_seq_one_letter_code
_entity_poly.pdbx_strand_id
1 'polypeptide(L)'
;MKKFIYIAASLFLTITMQAQDRPQPKAGPAPTININKPQSFVLKNGLKVLVVENHKLPRVSFNLTLDNPPYAEGSKKGVSDILSGMLGSGTESINKDAYNEEIDFLGADINFYASGASANGLSRYSKRILELMADGALNPL
;
A
#
# COMPACT_ATOMS: atom_id res chain seq x y z
N MET A 1 -47.67 -37.00 -39.39
CA MET A 1 -47.08 -35.84 -40.07
C MET A 1 -46.66 -34.73 -39.12
N LYS A 2 -47.49 -34.29 -38.15
CA LYS A 2 -47.09 -33.19 -37.20
C LYS A 2 -45.84 -33.49 -36.37
N LYS A 3 -45.62 -34.76 -35.93
CA LYS A 3 -44.43 -35.14 -35.13
C LYS A 3 -43.12 -35.01 -35.92
N PHE A 4 -43.10 -35.23 -37.22
CA PHE A 4 -41.92 -35.07 -38.07
C PHE A 4 -41.54 -33.60 -38.27
N ILE A 5 -42.54 -32.70 -38.28
CA ILE A 5 -42.33 -31.27 -38.38
C ILE A 5 -41.62 -30.72 -37.14
N TYR A 6 -41.96 -31.18 -35.94
CA TYR A 6 -41.31 -30.77 -34.71
C TYR A 6 -39.87 -31.28 -34.60
N ILE A 7 -39.60 -32.51 -35.07
CA ILE A 7 -38.24 -33.07 -35.11
C ILE A 7 -37.38 -32.31 -36.10
N ALA A 8 -37.91 -31.99 -37.28
CA ALA A 8 -37.19 -31.19 -38.26
C ALA A 8 -36.92 -29.76 -37.78
N ALA A 9 -37.88 -29.14 -37.09
CA ALA A 9 -37.72 -27.80 -36.52
C ALA A 9 -36.69 -27.77 -35.38
N SER A 10 -36.65 -28.81 -34.52
CA SER A 10 -35.63 -28.88 -33.45
C SER A 10 -34.22 -29.11 -34.01
N LEU A 11 -34.09 -29.90 -35.09
CA LEU A 11 -32.81 -30.13 -35.74
C LEU A 11 -32.26 -28.84 -36.42
N PHE A 12 -33.15 -27.99 -36.94
CA PHE A 12 -32.79 -26.72 -37.56
C PHE A 12 -32.34 -25.68 -36.50
N LEU A 13 -32.86 -25.69 -35.29
CA LEU A 13 -32.45 -24.77 -34.21
C LEU A 13 -31.04 -25.07 -33.68
N THR A 14 -30.56 -26.32 -33.75
CA THR A 14 -29.22 -26.69 -33.25
C THR A 14 -28.11 -26.30 -34.20
N ILE A 15 -28.37 -26.04 -35.47
CA ILE A 15 -27.38 -25.70 -36.49
C ILE A 15 -26.95 -24.20 -36.39
N THR A 16 -27.75 -23.34 -35.76
CA THR A 16 -27.47 -21.90 -35.65
C THR A 16 -26.63 -21.52 -34.46
N MET A 17 -26.29 -22.43 -33.57
CA MET A 17 -25.34 -22.20 -32.47
C MET A 17 -23.87 -22.42 -32.89
N GLN A 18 -23.44 -21.79 -33.95
CA GLN A 18 -22.02 -21.68 -34.21
C GLN A 18 -21.47 -20.58 -33.30
N ALA A 19 -20.67 -20.97 -32.31
CA ALA A 19 -19.90 -20.01 -31.54
C ALA A 19 -19.06 -19.21 -32.53
N GLN A 20 -19.29 -17.88 -32.60
CA GLN A 20 -18.48 -16.99 -33.40
C GLN A 20 -17.05 -17.10 -32.91
N ASP A 21 -16.19 -17.72 -33.71
CA ASP A 21 -14.76 -17.74 -33.48
C ASP A 21 -14.26 -16.29 -33.55
N ARG A 22 -14.20 -15.60 -32.41
CA ARG A 22 -13.69 -14.24 -32.35
C ARG A 22 -12.17 -14.33 -32.47
N PRO A 23 -11.57 -13.79 -33.54
CA PRO A 23 -10.12 -13.81 -33.66
C PRO A 23 -9.51 -13.10 -32.43
N GLN A 24 -8.56 -13.75 -31.81
CA GLN A 24 -7.85 -13.20 -30.66
C GLN A 24 -7.23 -11.85 -31.05
N PRO A 25 -7.42 -10.77 -30.25
CA PRO A 25 -6.80 -9.49 -30.53
C PRO A 25 -5.28 -9.66 -30.69
N LYS A 26 -4.72 -9.07 -31.73
CA LYS A 26 -3.26 -9.06 -31.91
C LYS A 26 -2.63 -8.31 -30.73
N ALA A 27 -1.58 -8.89 -30.15
CA ALA A 27 -0.82 -8.24 -29.11
C ALA A 27 -0.30 -6.87 -29.61
N GLY A 28 -0.56 -5.81 -28.84
CA GLY A 28 0.03 -4.50 -29.10
C GLY A 28 1.54 -4.49 -28.85
N PRO A 29 2.23 -3.42 -29.25
CA PRO A 29 3.64 -3.28 -28.92
C PRO A 29 3.84 -3.32 -27.41
N ALA A 30 4.94 -3.91 -26.95
CA ALA A 30 5.27 -3.95 -25.52
C ALA A 30 5.32 -2.53 -24.93
N PRO A 31 4.73 -2.28 -23.74
CA PRO A 31 4.77 -0.97 -23.14
C PRO A 31 6.21 -0.56 -22.81
N THR A 32 6.55 0.68 -23.15
CA THR A 32 7.85 1.26 -22.75
C THR A 32 7.79 1.64 -21.28
N ILE A 33 8.61 1.02 -20.45
CA ILE A 33 8.68 1.33 -19.02
C ILE A 33 9.68 2.46 -18.82
N ASN A 34 9.18 3.66 -18.49
CA ASN A 34 10.01 4.79 -18.04
C ASN A 34 9.98 4.86 -16.53
N ILE A 35 11.10 4.50 -15.89
CA ILE A 35 11.28 4.62 -14.45
C ILE A 35 12.03 5.92 -14.19
N ASN A 36 11.37 6.88 -13.52
CA ASN A 36 12.02 8.09 -13.06
C ASN A 36 13.08 7.73 -12.01
N LYS A 37 14.28 8.32 -12.13
CA LYS A 37 15.33 8.13 -11.12
C LYS A 37 14.89 8.81 -9.82
N PRO A 38 15.01 8.15 -8.66
CA PRO A 38 14.74 8.78 -7.37
C PRO A 38 15.69 9.96 -7.15
N GLN A 39 15.17 11.03 -6.60
CA GLN A 39 16.01 12.10 -6.03
C GLN A 39 16.56 11.61 -4.69
N SER A 40 17.83 11.82 -4.42
CA SER A 40 18.45 11.41 -3.15
C SER A 40 19.30 12.52 -2.57
N PHE A 41 19.18 12.70 -1.26
CA PHE A 41 20.01 13.64 -0.48
C PHE A 41 20.18 13.12 0.95
N VAL A 42 21.12 13.70 1.67
CA VAL A 42 21.42 13.37 3.07
C VAL A 42 21.20 14.61 3.92
N LEU A 43 20.43 14.46 4.99
CA LEU A 43 20.19 15.51 5.96
C LEU A 43 21.43 15.71 6.87
N LYS A 44 21.49 16.83 7.59
CA LYS A 44 22.60 17.15 8.49
C LYS A 44 22.82 16.11 9.60
N ASN A 45 21.75 15.41 10.00
CA ASN A 45 21.79 14.32 10.99
C ASN A 45 22.19 12.96 10.42
N GLY A 46 22.55 12.89 9.13
CA GLY A 46 22.96 11.65 8.46
C GLY A 46 21.81 10.85 7.84
N LEU A 47 20.55 11.26 8.02
CA LEU A 47 19.41 10.57 7.41
C LEU A 47 19.46 10.69 5.89
N LYS A 48 19.51 9.55 5.20
CA LYS A 48 19.42 9.48 3.74
C LYS A 48 17.95 9.50 3.32
N VAL A 49 17.60 10.47 2.48
CA VAL A 49 16.23 10.62 1.95
C VAL A 49 16.21 10.27 0.47
N LEU A 50 15.24 9.47 0.08
CA LEU A 50 14.93 9.10 -1.30
C LEU A 50 13.52 9.60 -1.62
N VAL A 51 13.37 10.36 -2.70
CA VAL A 51 12.09 10.91 -3.13
C VAL A 51 11.76 10.40 -4.53
N VAL A 52 10.59 9.80 -4.67
CA VAL A 52 10.03 9.38 -5.97
C VAL A 52 8.72 10.11 -6.18
N GLU A 53 8.66 10.93 -7.21
CA GLU A 53 7.46 11.70 -7.54
C GLU A 53 6.50 10.88 -8.41
N ASN A 54 5.23 10.83 -8.00
CA ASN A 54 4.15 10.26 -8.78
C ASN A 54 2.88 11.11 -8.60
N HIS A 55 2.52 11.83 -9.66
CA HIS A 55 1.39 12.77 -9.64
C HIS A 55 0.06 12.18 -10.13
N LYS A 56 -0.04 10.86 -10.30
CA LYS A 56 -1.29 10.22 -10.76
C LYS A 56 -2.41 10.28 -9.72
N LEU A 57 -2.06 10.26 -8.45
CA LEU A 57 -2.99 10.33 -7.33
C LEU A 57 -2.48 11.34 -6.29
N PRO A 58 -3.36 12.10 -5.60
CA PRO A 58 -2.96 13.06 -4.58
C PRO A 58 -2.66 12.34 -3.24
N ARG A 59 -1.73 11.40 -3.25
CA ARG A 59 -1.31 10.60 -2.09
C ARG A 59 0.18 10.75 -1.83
N VAL A 60 0.55 10.55 -0.57
CA VAL A 60 1.93 10.47 -0.13
C VAL A 60 2.14 9.19 0.67
N SER A 61 3.31 8.61 0.54
CA SER A 61 3.77 7.48 1.37
C SER A 61 5.14 7.81 1.93
N PHE A 62 5.31 7.61 3.22
CA PHE A 62 6.57 7.71 3.92
C PHE A 62 6.99 6.31 4.40
N ASN A 63 8.25 5.98 4.24
CA ASN A 63 8.84 4.74 4.74
C ASN A 63 10.17 5.08 5.40
N LEU A 64 10.24 4.91 6.70
CA LEU A 64 11.48 4.98 7.47
C LEU A 64 12.01 3.56 7.65
N THR A 65 13.26 3.35 7.32
CA THR A 65 13.95 2.07 7.54
C THR A 65 15.20 2.33 8.37
N LEU A 66 15.32 1.58 9.45
CA LEU A 66 16.53 1.52 10.26
C LEU A 66 17.39 0.37 9.77
N ASP A 67 18.62 0.67 9.38
CA ASP A 67 19.61 -0.34 8.95
C ASP A 67 20.27 -0.98 10.17
N ASN A 68 19.47 -1.73 10.94
CA ASN A 68 19.94 -2.46 12.09
C ASN A 68 20.25 -3.91 11.69
N PRO A 69 21.44 -4.43 12.01
CA PRO A 69 21.73 -5.86 11.79
C PRO A 69 20.81 -6.72 12.62
N PRO A 70 20.45 -7.93 12.14
CA PRO A 70 19.70 -8.88 12.94
C PRO A 70 20.40 -9.16 14.27
N TYR A 71 19.65 -9.15 15.37
CA TYR A 71 20.16 -9.47 16.70
C TYR A 71 19.37 -10.62 17.31
N ALA A 72 20.02 -11.40 18.18
CA ALA A 72 19.38 -12.48 18.90
C ALA A 72 18.70 -11.95 20.18
N GLU A 73 17.42 -12.13 20.31
CA GLU A 73 16.62 -11.67 21.47
C GLU A 73 16.92 -12.49 22.76
N GLY A 74 17.67 -13.58 22.64
CA GLY A 74 18.08 -14.42 23.76
C GLY A 74 16.91 -15.01 24.55
N SER A 75 16.85 -14.71 25.84
CA SER A 75 15.75 -15.13 26.73
C SER A 75 14.48 -14.29 26.60
N LYS A 76 14.52 -13.18 25.84
CA LYS A 76 13.40 -12.24 25.66
C LYS A 76 12.83 -12.35 24.25
N LYS A 77 12.59 -13.56 23.78
CA LYS A 77 12.00 -13.81 22.45
C LYS A 77 10.63 -13.13 22.32
N GLY A 78 10.41 -12.45 21.20
CA GLY A 78 9.18 -11.71 20.89
C GLY A 78 9.16 -10.26 21.38
N VAL A 79 10.27 -9.75 21.95
CA VAL A 79 10.32 -8.35 22.41
C VAL A 79 10.14 -7.38 21.24
N SER A 80 10.66 -7.68 20.06
CA SER A 80 10.49 -6.85 18.85
C SER A 80 9.04 -6.78 18.38
N ASP A 81 8.31 -7.88 18.50
CA ASP A 81 6.88 -7.94 18.13
C ASP A 81 6.04 -7.13 19.13
N ILE A 82 6.34 -7.28 20.43
CA ILE A 82 5.67 -6.50 21.50
C ILE A 82 5.96 -5.02 21.31
N LEU A 83 7.22 -4.63 21.07
CA LEU A 83 7.59 -3.24 20.80
C LEU A 83 6.79 -2.67 19.64
N SER A 84 6.72 -3.39 18.52
CA SER A 84 5.97 -2.95 17.34
C SER A 84 4.47 -2.77 17.63
N GLY A 85 3.88 -3.59 18.49
CA GLY A 85 2.48 -3.48 18.90
C GLY A 85 2.21 -2.37 19.93
N MET A 86 3.23 -1.92 20.66
CA MET A 86 3.11 -0.84 21.65
C MET A 86 3.32 0.54 21.04
N LEU A 87 4.21 0.66 20.04
CA LEU A 87 4.42 1.91 19.31
C LEU A 87 3.13 2.36 18.62
N GLY A 88 2.89 3.67 18.59
CA GLY A 88 1.65 4.24 18.02
C GLY A 88 0.45 4.23 18.98
N SER A 89 0.65 3.86 20.23
CA SER A 89 -0.39 3.94 21.29
C SER A 89 -0.50 5.35 21.92
N GLY A 90 -0.11 6.38 21.19
CA GLY A 90 0.00 7.77 21.63
C GLY A 90 1.46 8.21 21.74
N THR A 91 1.64 9.47 22.10
CA THR A 91 2.94 10.11 22.27
C THR A 91 3.01 10.82 23.61
N GLU A 92 4.19 11.30 24.02
CA GLU A 92 4.33 12.11 25.22
C GLU A 92 3.42 13.36 25.19
N SER A 93 3.12 13.90 24.01
CA SER A 93 2.32 15.11 23.80
C SER A 93 0.85 14.86 23.49
N ILE A 94 0.49 13.66 22.96
CA ILE A 94 -0.85 13.34 22.49
C ILE A 94 -1.24 11.95 23.03
N ASN A 95 -2.32 11.91 23.82
CA ASN A 95 -2.82 10.63 24.33
C ASN A 95 -3.35 9.73 23.21
N LYS A 96 -3.50 8.42 23.47
CA LYS A 96 -3.86 7.40 22.50
C LYS A 96 -5.14 7.73 21.72
N ASP A 97 -6.19 8.17 22.42
CA ASP A 97 -7.48 8.39 21.77
C ASP A 97 -7.41 9.59 20.82
N ALA A 98 -6.81 10.71 21.26
CA ALA A 98 -6.61 11.89 20.42
C ALA A 98 -5.66 11.62 19.26
N TYR A 99 -4.64 10.79 19.46
CA TYR A 99 -3.72 10.40 18.41
C TYR A 99 -4.42 9.59 17.31
N ASN A 100 -5.22 8.61 17.68
CA ASN A 100 -5.99 7.79 16.75
C ASN A 100 -7.08 8.61 16.04
N GLU A 101 -7.81 9.45 16.78
CA GLU A 101 -8.84 10.33 16.22
C GLU A 101 -8.26 11.27 15.17
N GLU A 102 -7.07 11.82 15.40
CA GLU A 102 -6.41 12.67 14.42
C GLU A 102 -5.98 11.89 13.17
N ILE A 103 -5.41 10.69 13.33
CA ILE A 103 -5.04 9.83 12.19
C ILE A 103 -6.27 9.50 11.35
N ASP A 104 -7.38 9.12 11.99
CA ASP A 104 -8.64 8.82 11.32
C ASP A 104 -9.21 10.05 10.60
N PHE A 105 -9.18 11.21 11.22
CA PHE A 105 -9.62 12.47 10.60
C PHE A 105 -8.82 12.83 9.36
N LEU A 106 -7.51 12.56 9.37
CA LEU A 106 -6.63 12.79 8.21
C LEU A 106 -6.81 11.74 7.11
N GLY A 107 -7.53 10.64 7.38
CA GLY A 107 -7.59 9.47 6.51
C GLY A 107 -6.22 8.89 6.25
N ALA A 108 -5.38 8.89 7.28
CA ALA A 108 -4.01 8.39 7.24
C ALA A 108 -3.94 6.98 7.82
N ASP A 109 -2.84 6.30 7.49
CA ASP A 109 -2.47 5.01 8.04
C ASP A 109 -1.00 5.10 8.46
N ILE A 110 -0.72 4.92 9.76
CA ILE A 110 0.61 5.01 10.35
C ILE A 110 0.91 3.70 11.07
N ASN A 111 2.00 3.05 10.70
CA ASN A 111 2.42 1.78 11.28
C ASN A 111 3.86 1.87 11.77
N PHE A 112 4.13 1.20 12.88
CA PHE A 112 5.45 1.15 13.51
C PHE A 112 5.95 -0.30 13.54
N TYR A 113 7.26 -0.44 13.38
CA TYR A 113 7.96 -1.72 13.39
C TYR A 113 9.25 -1.56 14.18
N ALA A 114 9.81 -2.66 14.67
CA ALA A 114 11.13 -2.63 15.31
C ALA A 114 12.24 -2.11 14.39
N SER A 115 12.05 -2.20 13.05
CA SER A 115 13.00 -1.76 12.04
C SER A 115 12.63 -0.43 11.34
N GLY A 116 11.60 0.27 11.82
CA GLY A 116 11.20 1.53 11.21
C GLY A 116 9.73 1.88 11.36
N ALA A 117 9.23 2.72 10.45
CA ALA A 117 7.83 3.14 10.43
C ALA A 117 7.37 3.39 9.00
N SER A 118 6.07 3.30 8.77
CA SER A 118 5.44 3.73 7.52
C SER A 118 4.24 4.61 7.76
N ALA A 119 3.99 5.55 6.85
CA ALA A 119 2.78 6.35 6.87
C ALA A 119 2.27 6.60 5.46
N ASN A 120 0.94 6.57 5.31
CA ASN A 120 0.25 6.80 4.05
C ASN A 120 -0.91 7.75 4.26
N GLY A 121 -1.23 8.57 3.25
CA GLY A 121 -2.40 9.43 3.30
C GLY A 121 -2.50 10.40 2.14
N LEU A 122 -3.35 11.42 2.27
CA LEU A 122 -3.50 12.44 1.25
C LEU A 122 -2.32 13.41 1.27
N SER A 123 -1.81 13.77 0.10
CA SER A 123 -0.64 14.66 -0.03
C SER A 123 -0.84 16.04 0.60
N ARG A 124 -2.07 16.55 0.65
CA ARG A 124 -2.39 17.82 1.31
C ARG A 124 -2.11 17.82 2.82
N TYR A 125 -2.11 16.63 3.44
CA TYR A 125 -1.83 16.44 4.86
C TYR A 125 -0.43 15.87 5.12
N SER A 126 0.42 15.82 4.09
CA SER A 126 1.75 15.18 4.15
C SER A 126 2.60 15.64 5.33
N LYS A 127 2.62 16.95 5.61
CA LYS A 127 3.38 17.51 6.74
C LYS A 127 2.87 16.93 8.07
N ARG A 128 1.55 16.99 8.31
CA ARG A 128 0.98 16.52 9.57
C ARG A 128 1.12 15.02 9.77
N ILE A 129 0.94 14.24 8.71
CA ILE A 129 1.13 12.79 8.72
C ILE A 129 2.58 12.44 9.08
N LEU A 130 3.55 13.15 8.51
CA LEU A 130 4.97 12.96 8.83
C LEU A 130 5.30 13.35 10.27
N GLU A 131 4.71 14.45 10.77
CA GLU A 131 4.88 14.87 12.17
C GLU A 131 4.34 13.81 13.14
N LEU A 132 3.13 13.29 12.91
CA LEU A 132 2.55 12.23 13.74
C LEU A 132 3.40 10.94 13.70
N MET A 133 3.85 10.54 12.51
CA MET A 133 4.74 9.38 12.39
C MET A 133 6.06 9.61 13.15
N ALA A 134 6.65 10.79 13.05
CA ALA A 134 7.89 11.11 13.74
C ALA A 134 7.70 11.18 15.25
N ASP A 135 6.62 11.79 15.73
CA ASP A 135 6.32 11.91 17.16
C ASP A 135 6.07 10.53 17.78
N GLY A 136 5.25 9.69 17.12
CA GLY A 136 4.99 8.32 17.58
C GLY A 136 6.22 7.39 17.57
N ALA A 137 7.21 7.67 16.71
CA ALA A 137 8.45 6.90 16.66
C ALA A 137 9.51 7.39 17.67
N LEU A 138 9.57 8.70 17.93
CA LEU A 138 10.66 9.32 18.71
C LEU A 138 10.25 9.62 20.16
N ASN A 139 8.96 9.85 20.41
CA ASN A 139 8.42 10.20 21.71
C ASN A 139 7.20 9.32 22.06
N PRO A 140 7.32 7.98 21.98
CA PRO A 140 6.19 7.09 22.30
C PRO A 140 5.83 7.18 23.78
N LEU A 141 4.53 6.95 24.10
CA LEU A 141 4.04 6.74 25.45
C LEU A 141 4.59 5.44 26.03
#